data_7aad14ef013e38f10c66b004c7ec51fb
#
_entry.id   7aad14ef013e38f10c66b004c7ec51fb
#
_cell.length_a   1.000
_cell.length_b   1.000
_cell.length_c   1.000
_cell.angle_alpha   90.00
_cell.angle_beta   90.00
_cell.angle_gamma   90.00
#
_symmetry.space_group_name_H-M   'P 1'
#
loop_
_entity.id
_entity.type
_entity.pdbx_description
1 polymer ?
#
loop_
_entity_poly.entity_id
_entity_poly.type
_entity_poly.pdbx_seq_one_letter_code
_entity_poly.pdbx_strand_id
1 'polypeptide(L)'
;MSQANVEIVRALYEYFNRTGGPNLDVFAADFEWHARADFPDAGTHTGHEGLLGLIAKWDAAFDHLRLEADELIDAGDHVVVLARIRGQIRGTAQKVELPEVQVWRMRDGQAVEVRAYLTRAEALQAVGIAQ
;
A
#
# COMPACT_ATOMS: atom_id res chain seq x y z
N MET A 1 -2.45 16.38 12.56
CA MET A 1 -3.78 15.91 12.29
C MET A 1 -3.80 15.09 11.04
N SER A 2 -4.81 14.36 10.95
CA SER A 2 -5.03 13.30 10.01
C SER A 2 -5.11 13.72 8.55
N GLN A 3 -5.60 14.93 8.24
CA GLN A 3 -5.62 15.40 6.85
C GLN A 3 -4.21 15.44 6.27
N ALA A 4 -3.21 15.80 7.06
CA ALA A 4 -1.83 15.79 6.62
C ALA A 4 -1.39 14.35 6.28
N ASN A 5 -1.78 13.38 7.09
CA ASN A 5 -1.46 11.98 6.82
C ASN A 5 -2.12 11.48 5.53
N VAL A 6 -3.38 11.85 5.30
CA VAL A 6 -4.08 11.49 4.06
C VAL A 6 -3.34 12.04 2.84
N GLU A 7 -2.89 13.29 2.89
CA GLU A 7 -2.18 13.89 1.76
C GLU A 7 -0.81 13.24 1.51
N ILE A 8 -0.12 12.86 2.59
CA ILE A 8 1.16 12.16 2.46
C ILE A 8 0.96 10.80 1.77
N VAL A 9 -0.06 10.05 2.20
CA VAL A 9 -0.33 8.74 1.60
C VAL A 9 -0.76 8.89 0.15
N ARG A 10 -1.62 9.86 -0.16
CA ARG A 10 -2.02 10.14 -1.55
C ARG A 10 -0.80 10.40 -2.43
N ALA A 11 0.12 11.21 -1.94
CA ALA A 11 1.33 11.55 -2.68
C ALA A 11 2.23 10.33 -2.90
N LEU A 12 2.24 9.39 -1.95
CA LEU A 12 3.01 8.15 -2.11
C LEU A 12 2.50 7.29 -3.26
N TYR A 13 1.18 7.19 -3.40
CA TYR A 13 0.59 6.46 -4.53
C TYR A 13 0.92 7.14 -5.85
N GLU A 14 0.81 8.47 -5.90
CA GLU A 14 1.14 9.24 -7.10
C GLU A 14 2.60 9.09 -7.48
N TYR A 15 3.49 9.13 -6.48
CA TYR A 15 4.92 8.97 -6.71
C TYR A 15 5.23 7.58 -7.29
N PHE A 16 4.65 6.53 -6.71
CA PHE A 16 4.85 5.17 -7.21
C PHE A 16 4.37 5.04 -8.66
N ASN A 17 3.19 5.57 -8.95
CA ASN A 17 2.64 5.47 -10.31
C ASN A 17 3.46 6.24 -11.32
N ARG A 18 4.14 7.31 -10.90
CA ARG A 18 4.98 8.11 -11.78
C ARG A 18 6.36 7.51 -11.98
N THR A 19 6.94 6.92 -10.94
CA THR A 19 8.35 6.50 -10.96
C THR A 19 8.57 5.00 -10.97
N GLY A 20 7.58 4.22 -10.55
CA GLY A 20 7.70 2.78 -10.39
C GLY A 20 8.33 2.34 -9.09
N GLY A 21 8.61 3.26 -8.18
CA GLY A 21 9.23 2.95 -6.90
C GLY A 21 8.74 3.81 -5.76
N PRO A 22 9.19 3.54 -4.54
CA PRO A 22 8.75 4.29 -3.37
C PRO A 22 9.58 5.54 -3.15
N ASN A 23 8.98 6.55 -2.54
CA ASN A 23 9.74 7.67 -1.99
C ASN A 23 10.21 7.27 -0.60
N LEU A 24 11.44 6.78 -0.50
CA LEU A 24 11.97 6.22 0.74
C LEU A 24 12.04 7.23 1.88
N ASP A 25 12.11 8.51 1.59
CA ASP A 25 12.16 9.55 2.62
C ASP A 25 10.88 9.58 3.47
N VAL A 26 9.79 9.08 2.93
CA VAL A 26 8.50 9.08 3.62
C VAL A 26 8.25 7.74 4.35
N PHE A 27 9.17 6.80 4.25
CA PHE A 27 9.07 5.51 4.95
C PHE A 27 10.07 5.50 6.09
N ALA A 28 9.59 5.15 7.30
CA ALA A 28 10.47 5.04 8.45
C ALA A 28 11.48 3.91 8.24
N ALA A 29 12.64 4.02 8.93
CA ALA A 29 13.67 3.00 8.81
C ALA A 29 13.19 1.63 9.31
N ASP A 30 12.26 1.63 10.26
CA ASP A 30 11.68 0.42 10.83
C ASP A 30 10.34 0.04 10.21
N PHE A 31 10.04 0.57 9.03
CA PHE A 31 8.79 0.33 8.32
C PHE A 31 8.51 -1.18 8.15
N GLU A 32 7.23 -1.54 8.24
CA GLU A 32 6.79 -2.92 8.01
C GLU A 32 5.62 -2.95 7.04
N TRP A 33 5.71 -3.83 6.05
CA TRP A 33 4.60 -4.11 5.15
C TRP A 33 4.10 -5.52 5.42
N HIS A 34 2.82 -5.64 5.79
CA HIS A 34 2.16 -6.92 6.02
C HIS A 34 1.25 -7.23 4.83
N ALA A 35 1.69 -8.13 3.97
CA ALA A 35 0.94 -8.53 2.80
C ALA A 35 -0.29 -9.34 3.19
N ARG A 36 -1.27 -9.42 2.28
CA ARG A 36 -2.46 -10.24 2.51
C ARG A 36 -2.05 -11.70 2.65
N ALA A 37 -2.68 -12.38 3.63
CA ALA A 37 -2.34 -13.76 3.94
C ALA A 37 -2.65 -14.73 2.79
N ASP A 38 -3.55 -14.35 1.89
CA ASP A 38 -3.93 -15.17 0.75
C ASP A 38 -3.04 -14.99 -0.49
N PHE A 39 -2.05 -14.10 -0.41
CA PHE A 39 -1.10 -13.91 -1.52
C PHE A 39 0.08 -14.86 -1.38
N PRO A 40 0.68 -15.29 -2.51
CA PRO A 40 1.83 -16.21 -2.47
C PRO A 40 3.03 -15.66 -1.71
N ASP A 41 3.22 -14.35 -1.72
CA ASP A 41 4.32 -13.70 -1.01
C ASP A 41 3.85 -13.08 0.31
N ALA A 42 2.88 -13.70 0.95
CA ALA A 42 2.39 -13.27 2.26
C ALA A 42 3.53 -13.25 3.27
N GLY A 43 3.36 -12.43 4.30
CA GLY A 43 4.35 -12.27 5.35
C GLY A 43 4.68 -10.80 5.56
N THR A 44 5.73 -10.57 6.36
CA THR A 44 6.15 -9.23 6.72
C THR A 44 7.45 -8.87 6.02
N HIS A 45 7.48 -7.67 5.42
CA HIS A 45 8.66 -7.13 4.76
C HIS A 45 9.09 -5.90 5.56
N THR A 46 10.31 -5.91 6.08
CA THR A 46 10.75 -4.93 7.06
C THR A 46 11.81 -3.98 6.49
N GLY A 47 11.67 -2.70 6.83
CA GLY A 47 12.62 -1.65 6.49
C GLY A 47 12.60 -1.28 5.02
N HIS A 48 13.51 -0.36 4.64
CA HIS A 48 13.61 0.05 3.24
C HIS A 48 14.02 -1.11 2.34
N GLU A 49 14.90 -1.96 2.83
CA GLU A 49 15.37 -3.11 2.07
C GLU A 49 14.23 -4.10 1.82
N GLY A 50 13.41 -4.38 2.84
CA GLY A 50 12.24 -5.24 2.69
C GLY A 50 11.22 -4.67 1.71
N LEU A 51 10.99 -3.37 1.78
CA LEU A 51 10.07 -2.70 0.86
C LEU A 51 10.58 -2.76 -0.59
N LEU A 52 11.86 -2.48 -0.80
CA LEU A 52 12.44 -2.55 -2.15
C LEU A 52 12.40 -3.98 -2.70
N GLY A 53 12.63 -4.97 -1.85
CA GLY A 53 12.53 -6.38 -2.25
C GLY A 53 11.12 -6.76 -2.65
N LEU A 54 10.12 -6.28 -1.93
CA LEU A 54 8.71 -6.53 -2.25
C LEU A 54 8.35 -5.90 -3.60
N ILE A 55 8.75 -4.65 -3.82
CA ILE A 55 8.47 -3.96 -5.08
C ILE A 55 9.18 -4.65 -6.25
N ALA A 56 10.39 -5.16 -6.03
CA ALA A 56 11.10 -5.91 -7.05
C ALA A 56 10.34 -7.18 -7.46
N LYS A 57 9.69 -7.85 -6.52
CA LYS A 57 8.85 -9.01 -6.82
C LYS A 57 7.65 -8.64 -7.66
N TRP A 58 7.00 -7.50 -7.33
CA TRP A 58 5.88 -7.00 -8.12
C TRP A 58 6.33 -6.66 -9.53
N ASP A 59 7.48 -5.98 -9.65
CA ASP A 59 8.01 -5.59 -10.96
C ASP A 59 8.36 -6.81 -11.82
N ALA A 60 8.85 -7.88 -11.18
CA ALA A 60 9.15 -9.13 -11.90
C ALA A 60 7.88 -9.85 -12.38
N ALA A 61 6.76 -9.64 -11.69
CA ALA A 61 5.50 -10.33 -12.02
C ALA A 61 4.61 -9.56 -13.00
N PHE A 62 4.71 -8.23 -13.01
CA PHE A 62 3.77 -7.39 -13.76
C PHE A 62 4.46 -6.34 -14.61
N ASP A 63 3.86 -6.07 -15.78
CA ASP A 63 4.18 -4.91 -16.60
C ASP A 63 3.14 -3.84 -16.31
N HIS A 64 3.55 -2.57 -16.37
CA HIS A 64 2.63 -1.43 -16.24
C HIS A 64 1.83 -1.44 -14.94
N LEU A 65 2.49 -1.81 -13.85
CA LEU A 65 1.84 -1.87 -12.54
C LEU A 65 1.45 -0.47 -12.06
N ARG A 66 0.20 -0.34 -11.64
CA ARG A 66 -0.33 0.90 -11.07
C ARG A 66 -1.11 0.58 -9.83
N LEU A 67 -1.00 1.46 -8.85
CA LEU A 67 -1.76 1.38 -7.62
C LEU A 67 -2.72 2.57 -7.60
N GLU A 68 -3.99 2.31 -7.85
CA GLU A 68 -5.00 3.37 -7.87
C GLU A 68 -5.62 3.50 -6.48
N ALA A 69 -5.53 4.68 -5.90
CA ALA A 69 -6.17 4.97 -4.62
C ALA A 69 -7.53 5.59 -4.90
N ASP A 70 -8.58 4.79 -4.82
CA ASP A 70 -9.94 5.23 -5.13
C ASP A 70 -10.54 6.08 -4.02
N GLU A 71 -10.25 5.73 -2.77
CA GLU A 71 -10.76 6.46 -1.62
C GLU A 71 -9.73 6.40 -0.49
N LEU A 72 -9.50 7.53 0.17
CA LEU A 72 -8.63 7.59 1.34
C LEU A 72 -9.47 8.07 2.51
N ILE A 73 -9.46 7.30 3.59
CA ILE A 73 -10.27 7.57 4.77
C ILE A 73 -9.35 7.97 5.92
N ASP A 74 -9.63 9.13 6.50
CA ASP A 74 -8.89 9.65 7.64
C ASP A 74 -9.28 8.89 8.90
N ALA A 75 -8.32 8.23 9.53
CA ALA A 75 -8.52 7.48 10.76
C ALA A 75 -7.48 7.88 11.82
N GLY A 76 -7.13 9.17 11.88
CA GLY A 76 -6.17 9.68 12.86
C GLY A 76 -4.75 9.33 12.48
N ASP A 77 -4.12 8.46 13.28
CA ASP A 77 -2.76 7.99 13.00
C ASP A 77 -2.75 6.99 11.84
N HIS A 78 -3.92 6.57 11.38
CA HIS A 78 -4.05 5.63 10.28
C HIS A 78 -4.75 6.29 9.11
N VAL A 79 -4.43 5.81 7.91
CA VAL A 79 -5.16 6.16 6.69
C VAL A 79 -5.62 4.86 6.06
N VAL A 80 -6.92 4.73 5.83
CA VAL A 80 -7.48 3.55 5.16
C VAL A 80 -7.62 3.89 3.69
N VAL A 81 -7.02 3.07 2.83
CA VAL A 81 -7.04 3.31 1.38
C VAL A 81 -7.78 2.18 0.69
N LEU A 82 -8.85 2.53 -0.01
CA LEU A 82 -9.51 1.60 -0.91
C LEU A 82 -8.80 1.71 -2.24
N ALA A 83 -8.06 0.66 -2.58
CA ALA A 83 -7.14 0.67 -3.71
C ALA A 83 -7.51 -0.38 -4.75
N ARG A 84 -7.02 -0.18 -5.95
CA ARG A 84 -7.05 -1.19 -7.02
C ARG A 84 -5.62 -1.36 -7.53
N ILE A 85 -5.19 -2.62 -7.58
CA ILE A 85 -3.89 -2.98 -8.14
C ILE A 85 -4.15 -3.35 -9.60
N ARG A 86 -3.55 -2.61 -10.52
CA ARG A 86 -3.75 -2.82 -11.97
C ARG A 86 -2.42 -3.11 -12.62
N GLY A 87 -2.42 -4.08 -13.51
CA GLY A 87 -1.19 -4.41 -14.23
C GLY A 87 -1.46 -5.41 -15.33
N GLN A 88 -0.37 -5.88 -15.91
CA GLN A 88 -0.41 -6.89 -16.95
C GLN A 88 0.59 -7.96 -16.55
N ILE A 89 0.19 -9.22 -16.62
CA ILE A 89 1.10 -10.31 -16.27
C ILE A 89 2.27 -10.30 -17.25
N ARG A 90 3.49 -10.23 -16.71
CA ARG A 90 4.70 -10.06 -17.50
C ARG A 90 4.82 -11.16 -18.54
N GLY A 91 5.12 -10.77 -19.77
CA GLY A 91 5.29 -11.69 -20.86
C GLY A 91 3.99 -12.15 -21.51
N THR A 92 2.85 -11.58 -21.11
CA THR A 92 1.54 -11.92 -21.65
C THR A 92 0.76 -10.65 -21.98
N ALA A 93 -0.39 -10.81 -22.65
CA ALA A 93 -1.32 -9.72 -22.87
C ALA A 93 -2.42 -9.67 -21.81
N GLN A 94 -2.32 -10.53 -20.78
CA GLN A 94 -3.37 -10.64 -19.78
C GLN A 94 -3.29 -9.51 -18.78
N LYS A 95 -4.36 -8.72 -18.70
CA LYS A 95 -4.49 -7.64 -17.73
C LYS A 95 -5.14 -8.15 -16.47
N VAL A 96 -4.72 -7.61 -15.33
CA VAL A 96 -5.31 -7.93 -14.03
C VAL A 96 -5.71 -6.65 -13.32
N GLU A 97 -6.77 -6.75 -12.53
CA GLU A 97 -7.21 -5.66 -11.67
C GLU A 97 -7.75 -6.29 -10.39
N LEU A 98 -7.12 -5.96 -9.26
CA LEU A 98 -7.45 -6.56 -7.98
C LEU A 98 -7.77 -5.46 -6.97
N PRO A 99 -8.92 -5.54 -6.29
CA PRO A 99 -9.18 -4.61 -5.19
C PRO A 99 -8.38 -5.03 -3.98
N GLU A 100 -7.93 -4.05 -3.22
CA GLU A 100 -7.21 -4.29 -1.98
C GLU A 100 -7.45 -3.10 -1.05
N VAL A 101 -7.66 -3.36 0.23
CA VAL A 101 -7.79 -2.30 1.21
C VAL A 101 -6.51 -2.27 2.01
N GLN A 102 -5.87 -1.10 2.07
CA GLN A 102 -4.61 -0.94 2.78
C GLN A 102 -4.80 0.01 3.95
N VAL A 103 -4.27 -0.37 5.10
CA VAL A 103 -4.26 0.48 6.28
C VAL A 103 -2.83 0.94 6.51
N TRP A 104 -2.62 2.23 6.40
CA TRP A 104 -1.33 2.88 6.60
C TRP A 104 -1.27 3.47 7.99
N ARG A 105 -0.27 3.10 8.79
CA ARG A 105 -0.05 3.74 10.10
C ARG A 105 1.08 4.74 9.95
N MET A 106 0.84 5.95 10.42
CA MET A 106 1.73 7.09 10.25
C MET A 106 2.30 7.54 11.59
N ARG A 107 3.54 8.02 11.57
CA ARG A 107 4.21 8.59 12.74
C ARG A 107 5.14 9.70 12.26
N ASP A 108 4.91 10.91 12.74
CA ASP A 108 5.76 12.08 12.44
C ASP A 108 5.98 12.29 10.94
N GLY A 109 4.90 12.13 10.17
CA GLY A 109 4.94 12.36 8.73
C GLY A 109 5.53 11.22 7.92
N GLN A 110 5.82 10.08 8.55
CA GLN A 110 6.37 8.92 7.87
C GLN A 110 5.46 7.71 8.02
N ALA A 111 5.45 6.85 7.02
CA ALA A 111 4.75 5.57 7.08
C ALA A 111 5.59 4.59 7.91
N VAL A 112 4.97 3.98 8.91
CA VAL A 112 5.64 3.00 9.77
C VAL A 112 5.10 1.59 9.55
N GLU A 113 3.89 1.45 9.01
CA GLU A 113 3.32 0.13 8.79
C GLU A 113 2.23 0.21 7.74
N VAL A 114 2.13 -0.82 6.92
CA VAL A 114 0.99 -1.05 6.03
C VAL A 114 0.49 -2.46 6.27
N ARG A 115 -0.82 -2.61 6.44
CA ARG A 115 -1.48 -3.91 6.48
C ARG A 115 -2.50 -3.97 5.37
N ALA A 116 -2.48 -5.03 4.61
CA ALA A 116 -3.43 -5.25 3.52
C ALA A 116 -4.58 -6.13 3.99
N TYR A 117 -5.79 -5.74 3.63
CA TYR A 117 -7.01 -6.45 3.98
C TYR A 117 -7.82 -6.74 2.73
N LEU A 118 -8.70 -7.73 2.83
CA LEU A 118 -9.54 -8.12 1.70
C LEU A 118 -10.75 -7.20 1.55
N THR A 119 -11.31 -6.73 2.66
CA THR A 119 -12.54 -5.95 2.65
C THR A 119 -12.41 -4.66 3.42
N ARG A 120 -13.25 -3.69 3.05
CA ARG A 120 -13.37 -2.41 3.77
C ARG A 120 -13.76 -2.66 5.23
N ALA A 121 -14.68 -3.58 5.48
CA ALA A 121 -15.14 -3.87 6.83
C ALA A 121 -14.01 -4.30 7.74
N GLU A 122 -13.16 -5.21 7.28
CA GLU A 122 -12.01 -5.67 8.06
C GLU A 122 -11.05 -4.53 8.38
N ALA A 123 -10.77 -3.69 7.39
CA ALA A 123 -9.85 -2.57 7.56
C ALA A 123 -10.39 -1.54 8.55
N LEU A 124 -11.66 -1.18 8.43
CA LEU A 124 -12.27 -0.21 9.35
C LEU A 124 -12.33 -0.74 10.77
N GLN A 125 -12.63 -2.01 10.93
CA GLN A 125 -12.64 -2.64 12.25
C GLN A 125 -11.24 -2.63 12.88
N ALA A 126 -10.21 -2.85 12.08
CA ALA A 126 -8.82 -2.87 12.55
C ALA A 126 -8.39 -1.52 13.13
N VAL A 127 -8.94 -0.41 12.62
CA VAL A 127 -8.63 0.94 13.12
C VAL A 127 -9.69 1.48 14.08
N GLY A 128 -10.68 0.66 14.44
CA GLY A 128 -11.68 1.05 15.44
C GLY A 128 -12.78 1.96 14.93
N ILE A 129 -13.00 2.00 13.61
CA ILE A 129 -14.07 2.81 13.02
C ILE A 129 -15.27 1.93 12.72
N ALA A 130 -16.45 2.38 13.15
CA ALA A 130 -17.70 1.68 12.86
C ALA A 130 -18.04 1.78 11.37
N GLN A 131 -18.71 0.76 10.87
CA GLN A 131 -19.20 0.73 9.50
C GLN A 131 -20.34 1.73 9.29
#